data_98285bcae2e668646e2b057eaf4ed2fa
#
_entry.id   98285bcae2e668646e2b057eaf4ed2fa
#
_cell.length_a   1.000
_cell.length_b   1.000
_cell.length_c   1.000
_cell.angle_alpha   90.00
_cell.angle_beta   90.00
_cell.angle_gamma   90.00
#
_symmetry.space_group_name_H-M   'P 1'
#
loop_
_entity.id
_entity.type
_entity.pdbx_description
1 polymer ?
#
loop_
_entity_poly.entity_id
_entity_poly.type
_entity_poly.pdbx_seq_one_letter_code
_entity_poly.pdbx_strand_id
1 'polypeptide(L)'
;MLFRSKKYVVPIYEEGDIVSISEKIISLCQRRIVYKKDVKVTGLAKFLSKFAMRSDAGVGVDNPYKMQFAINLCGRLKVIWAAIAGGVCKLFGKRGVFYEIVGQEVSGLDGFYGNVFSDYAEFGIRIPENSTGVCNEIYEATGVKCMIVDANDFNVEILGKADSIEYDDAELKGMVKDNPAGQAKTLTPMVLVRKV
;
A
#
# COMPACT_ATOMS: atom_id res chain seq x y z
N MET A 1 9.06 9.17 -11.14
CA MET A 1 9.64 7.81 -11.23
C MET A 1 10.54 7.62 -12.43
N LEU A 2 10.10 7.97 -13.63
CA LEU A 2 10.85 7.84 -14.90
C LEU A 2 12.33 8.31 -14.84
N PHE A 3 12.58 9.46 -14.22
CA PHE A 3 13.96 9.96 -14.09
C PHE A 3 14.88 8.98 -13.33
N ARG A 4 14.39 8.38 -12.25
CA ARG A 4 15.16 7.39 -11.46
C ARG A 4 15.39 6.11 -12.23
N SER A 5 14.37 5.61 -12.93
CA SER A 5 14.49 4.42 -13.79
C SER A 5 15.53 4.63 -14.88
N LYS A 6 15.49 5.76 -15.60
CA LYS A 6 16.49 6.10 -16.63
C LYS A 6 17.91 6.19 -16.08
N LYS A 7 18.08 6.79 -14.90
CA LYS A 7 19.42 7.04 -14.34
C LYS A 7 20.05 5.80 -13.71
N TYR A 8 19.27 4.99 -13.00
CA TYR A 8 19.81 3.94 -12.13
C TYR A 8 19.49 2.51 -12.58
N VAL A 9 18.41 2.33 -13.34
CA VAL A 9 17.96 1.00 -13.76
C VAL A 9 18.42 0.70 -15.20
N VAL A 10 18.11 1.56 -16.15
CA VAL A 10 18.44 1.33 -17.56
C VAL A 10 19.91 0.95 -17.80
N PRO A 11 20.92 1.53 -17.13
CA PRO A 11 22.31 1.15 -17.34
C PRO A 11 22.69 -0.28 -16.93
N ILE A 12 21.89 -0.93 -16.09
CA ILE A 12 22.16 -2.27 -15.54
C ILE A 12 21.10 -3.29 -15.93
N TYR A 13 20.06 -2.85 -16.65
CA TYR A 13 18.94 -3.69 -17.08
C TYR A 13 19.34 -4.55 -18.26
N GLU A 14 19.00 -5.82 -18.17
CA GLU A 14 19.19 -6.80 -19.25
C GLU A 14 17.83 -7.34 -19.70
N GLU A 15 17.77 -7.89 -20.90
CA GLU A 15 16.55 -8.52 -21.41
C GLU A 15 16.15 -9.71 -20.53
N GLY A 16 14.89 -9.72 -20.10
CA GLY A 16 14.38 -10.73 -19.17
C GLY A 16 14.34 -10.28 -17.71
N ASP A 17 15.02 -9.18 -17.35
CA ASP A 17 14.93 -8.62 -16.02
C ASP A 17 13.53 -8.03 -15.75
N ILE A 18 13.13 -8.02 -14.48
CA ILE A 18 11.93 -7.34 -14.00
C ILE A 18 12.30 -6.44 -12.80
N VAL A 19 11.81 -5.22 -12.81
CA VAL A 19 12.00 -4.30 -11.68
C VAL A 19 10.78 -4.33 -10.77
N SER A 20 10.96 -4.79 -9.54
CA SER A 20 9.97 -4.68 -8.47
C SER A 20 10.07 -3.29 -7.84
N ILE A 21 8.99 -2.52 -7.87
CA ILE A 21 8.91 -1.15 -7.35
C ILE A 21 8.00 -1.13 -6.14
N SER A 22 8.47 -0.57 -5.03
CA SER A 22 7.64 -0.39 -3.83
C SER A 22 6.45 0.53 -4.13
N GLU A 23 5.25 0.11 -3.71
CA GLU A 23 4.01 0.88 -3.85
C GLU A 23 4.12 2.30 -3.27
N LYS A 24 4.73 2.42 -2.09
CA LYS A 24 4.87 3.70 -1.38
C LYS A 24 5.62 4.75 -2.18
N ILE A 25 6.61 4.32 -2.96
CA ILE A 25 7.37 5.23 -3.83
C ILE A 25 6.51 5.76 -4.98
N ILE A 26 5.66 4.92 -5.56
CA ILE A 26 4.72 5.35 -6.60
C ILE A 26 3.69 6.30 -6.01
N SER A 27 3.09 5.95 -4.87
CA SER A 27 2.13 6.81 -4.16
C SER A 27 2.70 8.19 -3.82
N LEU A 28 3.95 8.24 -3.36
CA LEU A 28 4.66 9.50 -3.11
C LEU A 28 4.87 10.32 -4.40
N CYS A 29 5.24 9.66 -5.51
CA CYS A 29 5.36 10.32 -6.81
C CYS A 29 4.01 10.86 -7.32
N GLN A 30 2.91 10.18 -7.02
CA GLN A 30 1.54 10.60 -7.33
C GLN A 30 0.98 11.61 -6.32
N ARG A 31 1.75 11.99 -5.28
CA ARG A 31 1.32 12.88 -4.19
C ARG A 31 0.09 12.36 -3.43
N ARG A 32 -0.07 11.05 -3.34
CA ARG A 32 -1.18 10.39 -2.63
C ARG A 32 -0.91 10.35 -1.12
N ILE A 33 -0.82 11.53 -0.54
CA ILE A 33 -0.45 11.73 0.87
C ILE A 33 -1.63 12.38 1.61
N VAL A 34 -1.89 11.92 2.82
CA VAL A 34 -2.89 12.47 3.74
C VAL A 34 -2.15 13.04 4.94
N TYR A 35 -2.10 14.36 5.07
CA TYR A 35 -1.44 14.99 6.21
C TYR A 35 -2.35 15.01 7.44
N LYS A 36 -1.79 14.70 8.60
CA LYS A 36 -2.49 14.68 9.88
C LYS A 36 -3.13 16.02 10.22
N LYS A 37 -2.46 17.13 9.89
CA LYS A 37 -2.95 18.50 10.07
C LYS A 37 -4.25 18.78 9.29
N ASP A 38 -4.48 18.07 8.18
CA ASP A 38 -5.64 18.27 7.31
C ASP A 38 -6.82 17.35 7.71
N VAL A 39 -6.57 16.40 8.63
CA VAL A 39 -7.58 15.46 9.12
C VAL A 39 -8.17 15.95 10.45
N LYS A 40 -9.37 16.54 10.38
CA LYS A 40 -10.12 16.96 11.58
C LYS A 40 -10.82 15.77 12.20
N VAL A 41 -10.20 15.15 13.20
CA VAL A 41 -10.72 13.95 13.87
C VAL A 41 -11.99 14.29 14.67
N THR A 42 -13.12 13.70 14.29
CA THR A 42 -14.43 13.87 14.94
C THR A 42 -14.60 12.97 16.15
N GLY A 43 -15.60 13.29 17.01
CA GLY A 43 -15.99 12.42 18.13
C GLY A 43 -16.38 11.01 17.69
N LEU A 44 -17.03 10.88 16.53
CA LEU A 44 -17.40 9.58 15.94
C LEU A 44 -16.15 8.74 15.61
N ALA A 45 -15.14 9.33 14.96
CA ALA A 45 -13.90 8.63 14.65
C ALA A 45 -13.18 8.16 15.92
N LYS A 46 -13.10 9.05 16.94
CA LYS A 46 -12.51 8.70 18.24
C LYS A 46 -13.28 7.59 18.97
N PHE A 47 -14.61 7.59 18.84
CA PHE A 47 -15.45 6.55 19.44
C PHE A 47 -15.26 5.20 18.74
N LEU A 48 -15.41 5.16 17.42
CA LEU A 48 -15.30 3.92 16.65
C LEU A 48 -13.89 3.30 16.72
N SER A 49 -12.83 4.12 16.71
CA SER A 49 -11.45 3.62 16.80
C SER A 49 -11.16 2.88 18.10
N LYS A 50 -11.84 3.20 19.22
CA LYS A 50 -11.65 2.50 20.50
C LYS A 50 -12.13 1.03 20.47
N PHE A 51 -13.08 0.70 19.60
CA PHE A 51 -13.61 -0.66 19.45
C PHE A 51 -12.88 -1.46 18.35
N ALA A 52 -12.07 -0.79 17.55
CA ALA A 52 -11.26 -1.45 16.55
C ALA A 52 -10.10 -2.22 17.21
N MET A 53 -9.78 -3.39 16.70
CA MET A 53 -8.60 -4.12 17.15
C MET A 53 -7.34 -3.48 16.57
N ARG A 54 -6.27 -3.55 17.33
CA ARG A 54 -4.93 -3.26 16.82
C ARG A 54 -4.59 -4.26 15.71
N SER A 55 -3.96 -3.75 14.67
CA SER A 55 -3.44 -4.55 13.59
C SER A 55 -1.97 -4.86 13.87
N ASP A 56 -1.57 -6.11 13.73
CA ASP A 56 -0.17 -6.51 13.81
C ASP A 56 0.60 -6.18 12.52
N ALA A 57 -0.14 -5.95 11.42
CA ALA A 57 0.40 -5.69 10.08
C ALA A 57 0.55 -4.20 9.74
N GLY A 58 0.46 -3.29 10.72
CA GLY A 58 0.56 -1.84 10.50
C GLY A 58 -0.52 -1.04 11.22
N VAL A 59 -0.69 0.24 10.86
CA VAL A 59 -1.69 1.09 11.50
C VAL A 59 -3.10 0.70 11.05
N GLY A 60 -3.89 0.19 11.98
CA GLY A 60 -5.29 -0.16 11.79
C GLY A 60 -6.24 1.04 11.99
N VAL A 61 -7.54 0.79 11.86
CA VAL A 61 -8.59 1.78 12.16
C VAL A 61 -8.81 2.00 13.67
N ASP A 62 -8.02 1.38 14.52
CA ASP A 62 -7.82 1.75 15.93
C ASP A 62 -7.12 3.11 16.06
N ASN A 63 -6.42 3.57 15.00
CA ASN A 63 -5.93 4.93 14.91
C ASN A 63 -7.07 5.88 14.50
N PRO A 64 -7.37 6.94 15.31
CA PRO A 64 -8.45 7.88 15.04
C PRO A 64 -8.31 8.64 13.70
N TYR A 65 -7.08 8.87 13.23
CA TYR A 65 -6.84 9.54 11.94
C TYR A 65 -7.19 8.63 10.76
N LYS A 66 -6.81 7.34 10.81
CA LYS A 66 -7.20 6.36 9.79
C LYS A 66 -8.72 6.13 9.81
N MET A 67 -9.34 6.05 10.97
CA MET A 67 -10.80 5.98 11.10
C MET A 67 -11.48 7.22 10.51
N GLN A 68 -10.93 8.42 10.78
CA GLN A 68 -11.49 9.65 10.20
C GLN A 68 -11.30 9.69 8.68
N PHE A 69 -10.18 9.23 8.17
CA PHE A 69 -9.97 9.09 6.73
C PHE A 69 -11.02 8.18 6.11
N ALA A 70 -11.33 7.03 6.73
CA ALA A 70 -12.41 6.13 6.27
C ALA A 70 -13.77 6.85 6.25
N ILE A 71 -14.07 7.65 7.28
CA ILE A 71 -15.33 8.44 7.35
C ILE A 71 -15.37 9.48 6.23
N ASN A 72 -14.26 10.17 5.97
CA ASN A 72 -14.20 11.20 4.92
C ASN A 72 -14.35 10.59 3.52
N LEU A 73 -13.78 9.41 3.29
CA LEU A 73 -13.82 8.73 2.00
C LEU A 73 -15.14 8.02 1.74
N CYS A 74 -15.65 7.27 2.72
CA CYS A 74 -16.78 6.37 2.54
C CYS A 74 -18.11 6.94 3.05
N GLY A 75 -18.06 8.02 3.82
CA GLY A 75 -19.22 8.57 4.51
C GLY A 75 -19.50 7.90 5.86
N ARG A 76 -20.18 8.65 6.74
CA ARG A 76 -20.46 8.22 8.13
C ARG A 76 -21.28 6.93 8.20
N LEU A 77 -22.35 6.85 7.42
CA LEU A 77 -23.30 5.72 7.48
C LEU A 77 -22.62 4.40 7.06
N LYS A 78 -21.84 4.43 5.98
CA LYS A 78 -21.11 3.24 5.50
C LYS A 78 -20.08 2.76 6.53
N VAL A 79 -19.35 3.68 7.17
CA VAL A 79 -18.36 3.32 8.19
C VAL A 79 -19.00 2.78 9.45
N ILE A 80 -20.14 3.34 9.92
CA ILE A 80 -20.90 2.82 11.05
C ILE A 80 -21.40 1.40 10.72
N TRP A 81 -21.99 1.20 9.54
CA TRP A 81 -22.43 -0.12 9.10
C TRP A 81 -21.27 -1.11 9.06
N ALA A 82 -20.13 -0.72 8.49
CA ALA A 82 -18.93 -1.55 8.44
C ALA A 82 -18.43 -1.94 9.85
N ALA A 83 -18.49 -1.00 10.81
CA ALA A 83 -18.09 -1.25 12.18
C ALA A 83 -19.04 -2.26 12.87
N ILE A 84 -20.35 -2.11 12.67
CA ILE A 84 -21.35 -3.04 13.22
C ILE A 84 -21.18 -4.43 12.58
N ALA A 85 -21.15 -4.51 11.24
CA ALA A 85 -21.00 -5.77 10.53
C ALA A 85 -19.68 -6.48 10.89
N GLY A 86 -18.57 -5.73 10.94
CA GLY A 86 -17.28 -6.25 11.36
C GLY A 86 -17.26 -6.76 12.79
N GLY A 87 -17.93 -6.05 13.71
CA GLY A 87 -18.09 -6.46 15.10
C GLY A 87 -18.91 -7.76 15.24
N VAL A 88 -20.05 -7.83 14.56
CA VAL A 88 -20.93 -9.02 14.56
C VAL A 88 -20.22 -10.23 13.94
N CYS A 89 -19.64 -10.07 12.74
CA CYS A 89 -18.96 -11.18 12.06
C CYS A 89 -17.76 -11.71 12.86
N LYS A 90 -17.11 -10.85 13.63
CA LYS A 90 -16.02 -11.24 14.51
C LYS A 90 -16.49 -12.19 15.64
N LEU A 91 -17.70 -12.02 16.17
CA LEU A 91 -18.27 -12.96 17.16
C LEU A 91 -18.43 -14.37 16.56
N PHE A 92 -18.60 -14.47 15.25
CA PHE A 92 -18.66 -15.74 14.50
C PHE A 92 -17.29 -16.16 13.92
N GLY A 93 -16.18 -15.53 14.37
CA GLY A 93 -14.82 -15.90 13.95
C GLY A 93 -14.35 -15.29 12.63
N LYS A 94 -15.21 -14.57 11.88
CA LYS A 94 -14.81 -13.92 10.61
C LYS A 94 -14.18 -12.55 10.89
N ARG A 95 -12.91 -12.36 10.45
CA ARG A 95 -12.15 -11.10 10.56
C ARG A 95 -12.09 -10.39 9.20
N GLY A 96 -11.75 -9.10 9.22
CA GLY A 96 -11.51 -8.33 8.00
C GLY A 96 -12.74 -7.69 7.36
N VAL A 97 -13.97 -8.06 7.77
CA VAL A 97 -15.25 -7.59 7.17
C VAL A 97 -15.37 -6.06 7.14
N PHE A 98 -14.84 -5.35 8.13
CA PHE A 98 -14.80 -3.89 8.10
C PHE A 98 -14.09 -3.38 6.83
N TYR A 99 -12.89 -3.89 6.54
CA TYR A 99 -12.10 -3.48 5.38
C TYR A 99 -12.71 -3.97 4.06
N GLU A 100 -13.35 -5.13 4.04
CA GLU A 100 -14.11 -5.60 2.86
C GLU A 100 -15.20 -4.59 2.48
N ILE A 101 -15.88 -3.99 3.47
CA ILE A 101 -16.97 -3.02 3.25
C ILE A 101 -16.43 -1.64 2.87
N VAL A 102 -15.41 -1.12 3.58
CA VAL A 102 -14.89 0.24 3.34
C VAL A 102 -13.96 0.31 2.14
N GLY A 103 -13.33 -0.81 1.75
CA GLY A 103 -12.53 -0.95 0.54
C GLY A 103 -11.03 -0.74 0.73
N GLN A 104 -10.30 -1.02 -0.35
CA GLN A 104 -8.82 -1.06 -0.36
C GLN A 104 -8.16 0.28 -0.05
N GLU A 105 -8.75 1.40 -0.43
CA GLU A 105 -8.22 2.74 -0.12
C GLU A 105 -8.09 2.99 1.39
N VAL A 106 -8.96 2.38 2.19
CA VAL A 106 -8.89 2.47 3.65
C VAL A 106 -7.94 1.42 4.21
N SER A 107 -8.00 0.17 3.73
CA SER A 107 -7.13 -0.90 4.22
C SER A 107 -5.66 -0.60 3.91
N GLY A 108 -5.36 -0.19 2.68
CA GLY A 108 -4.00 0.10 2.20
C GLY A 108 -3.45 1.48 2.60
N LEU A 109 -4.22 2.33 3.32
CA LEU A 109 -3.66 3.55 3.89
C LEU A 109 -2.65 3.18 4.98
N ASP A 110 -1.39 3.52 4.74
CA ASP A 110 -0.29 3.28 5.67
C ASP A 110 0.26 4.60 6.23
N GLY A 111 0.80 4.60 7.44
CA GLY A 111 1.33 5.81 8.06
C GLY A 111 0.62 6.19 9.37
N PHE A 112 0.74 7.47 9.79
CA PHE A 112 0.33 7.95 11.10
C PHE A 112 1.00 7.15 12.25
N TYR A 113 2.18 6.61 11.98
CA TYR A 113 2.98 5.87 12.94
C TYR A 113 3.47 6.82 14.03
N GLY A 114 2.97 6.70 15.25
CA GLY A 114 3.33 7.57 16.36
C GLY A 114 4.84 7.62 16.62
N ASN A 115 5.35 6.71 17.46
CA ASN A 115 6.74 6.76 17.93
C ASN A 115 7.71 5.85 17.15
N VAL A 116 7.23 5.06 16.19
CA VAL A 116 8.07 4.04 15.51
C VAL A 116 8.86 4.63 14.35
N PHE A 117 8.23 5.56 13.60
CA PHE A 117 8.85 6.27 12.47
C PHE A 117 8.48 7.74 12.54
N SER A 118 9.39 8.57 13.05
CA SER A 118 9.16 10.01 13.19
C SER A 118 8.76 10.69 11.87
N ASP A 119 9.39 10.29 10.78
CA ASP A 119 9.18 10.89 9.45
C ASP A 119 7.79 10.59 8.87
N TYR A 120 7.18 9.48 9.28
CA TYR A 120 5.83 9.07 8.84
C TYR A 120 4.74 9.31 9.91
N ALA A 121 5.08 9.96 11.03
CA ALA A 121 4.13 10.23 12.10
C ALA A 121 3.05 11.24 11.70
N GLU A 122 3.39 12.18 10.83
CA GLU A 122 2.55 13.33 10.48
C GLU A 122 1.75 13.15 9.18
N PHE A 123 1.90 12.02 8.51
CA PHE A 123 1.12 11.75 7.30
C PHE A 123 0.84 10.25 7.09
N GLY A 124 -0.19 9.99 6.29
CA GLY A 124 -0.50 8.67 5.75
C GLY A 124 -0.26 8.64 4.24
N ILE A 125 0.17 7.51 3.73
CA ILE A 125 0.37 7.24 2.31
C ILE A 125 -0.78 6.33 1.85
N ARG A 126 -1.50 6.75 0.83
CA ARG A 126 -2.56 5.97 0.19
C ARG A 126 -1.94 4.96 -0.78
N ILE A 127 -2.71 3.97 -1.21
CA ILE A 127 -2.30 3.07 -2.30
C ILE A 127 -2.11 3.86 -3.61
N PRO A 128 -1.24 3.43 -4.52
CA PRO A 128 -1.06 4.09 -5.82
C PRO A 128 -2.30 3.92 -6.70
N GLU A 129 -2.54 4.89 -7.58
CA GLU A 129 -3.57 4.80 -8.63
C GLU A 129 -2.98 4.25 -9.92
N ASN A 130 -3.81 3.49 -10.65
CA ASN A 130 -3.49 3.00 -11.99
C ASN A 130 -2.09 2.36 -12.08
N SER A 131 -1.79 1.44 -11.17
CA SER A 131 -0.46 0.83 -11.06
C SER A 131 0.01 0.19 -12.37
N THR A 132 -0.88 -0.52 -13.09
CA THR A 132 -0.57 -1.10 -14.41
C THR A 132 -0.24 -0.01 -15.44
N GLY A 133 -1.03 1.07 -15.48
CA GLY A 133 -0.73 2.20 -16.39
C GLY A 133 0.63 2.85 -16.09
N VAL A 134 0.99 2.99 -14.81
CA VAL A 134 2.32 3.50 -14.41
C VAL A 134 3.42 2.57 -14.90
N CYS A 135 3.23 1.24 -14.78
CA CYS A 135 4.21 0.27 -15.29
C CYS A 135 4.36 0.34 -16.81
N ASN A 136 3.25 0.48 -17.53
CA ASN A 136 3.27 0.64 -18.97
C ASN A 136 3.95 1.94 -19.42
N GLU A 137 3.70 3.06 -18.76
CA GLU A 137 4.39 4.33 -19.02
C GLU A 137 5.91 4.22 -18.79
N ILE A 138 6.34 3.49 -17.75
CA ILE A 138 7.76 3.24 -17.50
C ILE A 138 8.34 2.39 -18.63
N TYR A 139 7.65 1.33 -19.03
CA TYR A 139 8.09 0.46 -20.12
C TYR A 139 8.21 1.20 -21.45
N GLU A 140 7.19 1.94 -21.85
CA GLU A 140 7.19 2.73 -23.07
C GLU A 140 8.33 3.78 -23.12
N ALA A 141 8.63 4.40 -21.97
CA ALA A 141 9.64 5.44 -21.89
C ALA A 141 11.08 4.92 -21.74
N THR A 142 11.27 3.65 -21.31
CA THR A 142 12.60 3.14 -20.89
C THR A 142 12.94 1.74 -21.40
N GLY A 143 11.96 0.96 -21.89
CA GLY A 143 12.10 -0.45 -22.21
C GLY A 143 12.17 -1.38 -20.97
N VAL A 144 12.07 -0.82 -19.76
CA VAL A 144 12.20 -1.57 -18.51
C VAL A 144 10.86 -2.19 -18.13
N LYS A 145 10.78 -3.51 -18.06
CA LYS A 145 9.63 -4.25 -17.52
C LYS A 145 9.60 -4.08 -16.01
N CYS A 146 8.48 -3.65 -15.45
CA CYS A 146 8.36 -3.46 -14.01
C CYS A 146 7.00 -3.88 -13.47
N MET A 147 6.97 -4.14 -12.16
CA MET A 147 5.78 -4.39 -11.36
C MET A 147 5.78 -3.50 -10.11
N ILE A 148 4.61 -3.13 -9.63
CA ILE A 148 4.43 -2.39 -8.38
C ILE A 148 3.93 -3.37 -7.34
N VAL A 149 4.62 -3.40 -6.20
CA VAL A 149 4.46 -4.43 -5.18
C VAL A 149 4.22 -3.79 -3.81
N ASP A 150 3.20 -4.28 -3.11
CA ASP A 150 3.09 -4.17 -1.66
C ASP A 150 3.61 -5.47 -1.04
N ALA A 151 4.76 -5.41 -0.39
CA ALA A 151 5.39 -6.55 0.24
C ALA A 151 5.74 -6.25 1.69
N ASN A 152 5.47 -7.23 2.53
CA ASN A 152 5.89 -7.28 3.91
C ASN A 152 6.30 -8.71 4.25
N ASP A 153 6.82 -8.95 5.46
CA ASP A 153 7.33 -10.27 5.87
C ASP A 153 6.25 -11.37 5.92
N PHE A 154 4.96 -11.02 5.76
CA PHE A 154 3.84 -11.96 5.82
C PHE A 154 3.18 -12.20 4.46
N ASN A 155 3.19 -11.21 3.59
CA ASN A 155 2.45 -11.27 2.33
C ASN A 155 3.09 -10.39 1.26
N VAL A 156 2.86 -10.79 0.00
CA VAL A 156 3.22 -10.03 -1.19
C VAL A 156 1.97 -9.86 -2.04
N GLU A 157 1.67 -8.62 -2.43
CA GLU A 157 0.58 -8.28 -3.34
C GLU A 157 1.13 -7.53 -4.56
N ILE A 158 0.79 -8.00 -5.77
CA ILE A 158 1.11 -7.29 -7.02
C ILE A 158 -0.03 -6.32 -7.29
N LEU A 159 0.24 -5.03 -7.19
CA LEU A 159 -0.75 -3.97 -7.42
C LEU A 159 -0.89 -3.62 -8.91
N GLY A 160 0.11 -3.94 -9.69
CA GLY A 160 0.11 -3.79 -11.14
C GLY A 160 1.44 -4.20 -11.74
N LYS A 161 1.41 -4.55 -13.02
CA LYS A 161 2.59 -4.93 -13.81
C LYS A 161 2.47 -4.37 -15.21
N ALA A 162 3.59 -4.23 -15.91
CA ALA A 162 3.59 -3.89 -17.34
C ALA A 162 2.94 -5.03 -18.15
N ASP A 163 2.10 -4.69 -19.13
CA ASP A 163 1.42 -5.68 -19.98
C ASP A 163 2.41 -6.55 -20.76
N SER A 164 3.63 -6.08 -20.96
CA SER A 164 4.74 -6.84 -21.59
C SER A 164 5.32 -7.95 -20.70
N ILE A 165 4.89 -8.08 -19.44
CA ILE A 165 5.30 -9.15 -18.54
C ILE A 165 4.35 -10.34 -18.71
N GLU A 166 4.89 -11.45 -19.19
CA GLU A 166 4.14 -12.69 -19.47
C GLU A 166 3.88 -13.55 -18.23
N TYR A 167 4.66 -13.36 -17.14
CA TYR A 167 4.49 -14.09 -15.88
C TYR A 167 3.15 -13.74 -15.22
N ASP A 168 2.51 -14.75 -14.65
CA ASP A 168 1.31 -14.52 -13.82
C ASP A 168 1.65 -13.94 -12.44
N ASP A 169 0.63 -13.54 -11.69
CA ASP A 169 0.83 -12.90 -10.39
C ASP A 169 1.40 -13.86 -9.34
N ALA A 170 1.15 -15.17 -9.46
CA ALA A 170 1.68 -16.17 -8.54
C ALA A 170 3.19 -16.36 -8.75
N GLU A 171 3.62 -16.40 -10.01
CA GLU A 171 5.03 -16.46 -10.39
C GLU A 171 5.77 -15.21 -9.91
N LEU A 172 5.22 -14.02 -10.17
CA LEU A 172 5.81 -12.75 -9.73
C LEU A 172 5.90 -12.63 -8.21
N LYS A 173 4.88 -13.06 -7.48
CA LYS A 173 4.91 -13.13 -6.02
C LYS A 173 6.00 -14.08 -5.52
N GLY A 174 6.19 -15.21 -6.21
CA GLY A 174 7.26 -16.16 -5.93
C GLY A 174 8.66 -15.55 -6.01
N MET A 175 8.89 -14.66 -6.99
CA MET A 175 10.19 -14.00 -7.22
C MET A 175 10.60 -13.02 -6.12
N VAL A 176 9.65 -12.47 -5.37
CA VAL A 176 9.90 -11.47 -4.33
C VAL A 176 9.34 -11.88 -2.96
N LYS A 177 9.08 -13.17 -2.79
CA LYS A 177 8.45 -13.74 -1.59
C LYS A 177 9.26 -13.51 -0.32
N ASP A 178 10.56 -13.45 -0.42
CA ASP A 178 11.50 -13.20 0.67
C ASP A 178 11.61 -11.72 1.05
N ASN A 179 10.75 -10.88 0.48
CA ASN A 179 10.73 -9.43 0.69
C ASN A 179 12.11 -8.77 0.52
N PRO A 180 12.75 -8.87 -0.66
CA PRO A 180 14.11 -8.38 -0.87
C PRO A 180 14.24 -6.85 -0.73
N ALA A 181 13.14 -6.12 -0.75
CA ALA A 181 13.11 -4.68 -0.44
C ALA A 181 13.30 -4.40 1.05
N GLY A 182 13.09 -5.40 1.90
CA GLY A 182 13.23 -5.31 3.35
C GLY A 182 12.07 -4.58 4.03
N GLN A 183 12.13 -4.54 5.37
CA GLN A 183 11.14 -3.87 6.21
C GLN A 183 11.76 -2.80 7.12
N ALA A 184 10.89 -2.06 7.78
CA ALA A 184 11.23 -1.10 8.84
C ALA A 184 12.15 0.02 8.35
N LYS A 185 13.43 -0.04 8.70
CA LYS A 185 14.41 1.01 8.39
C LYS A 185 15.04 0.88 7.00
N THR A 186 14.73 -0.19 6.28
CA THR A 186 15.24 -0.40 4.92
C THR A 186 14.38 0.39 3.95
N LEU A 187 14.94 1.39 3.31
CA LEU A 187 14.24 2.26 2.36
C LEU A 187 14.62 1.88 0.92
N THR A 188 14.45 0.62 0.54
CA THR A 188 14.75 0.14 -0.81
C THR A 188 13.59 0.47 -1.75
N PRO A 189 13.74 1.41 -2.67
CA PRO A 189 12.64 1.85 -3.53
C PRO A 189 12.35 0.88 -4.68
N MET A 190 13.36 0.14 -5.12
CA MET A 190 13.30 -0.76 -6.26
C MET A 190 14.28 -1.92 -6.07
N VAL A 191 13.89 -3.08 -6.56
CA VAL A 191 14.71 -4.30 -6.62
C VAL A 191 14.73 -4.79 -8.06
N LEU A 192 15.92 -5.09 -8.58
CA LEU A 192 16.07 -5.74 -9.88
C LEU A 192 16.02 -7.24 -9.67
N VAL A 193 15.06 -7.89 -10.30
CA VAL A 193 14.87 -9.34 -10.30
C VAL A 193 15.44 -9.88 -11.60
N ARG A 194 16.45 -10.72 -11.50
CA ARG A 194 17.14 -11.34 -12.61
C ARG A 194 17.07 -12.87 -12.49
N LYS A 195 16.71 -13.55 -13.57
CA LYS A 195 16.79 -14.99 -13.62
C LYS A 195 18.26 -15.39 -13.84
N VAL A 196 18.79 -16.17 -12.92
CA VAL A 196 20.12 -16.75 -13.00
C VAL A 196 20.06 -18.11 -13.67
#